data_983a16eb4f0fe95ce64331894f7e77c5
#
_entry.id   983a16eb4f0fe95ce64331894f7e77c5
#
_cell.length_a   1.000
_cell.length_b   1.000
_cell.length_c   1.000
_cell.angle_alpha   90.00
_cell.angle_beta   90.00
_cell.angle_gamma   90.00
#
_symmetry.space_group_name_H-M   'P 1'
#
loop_
_entity.id
_entity.type
_entity.pdbx_description
1 polymer ?
#
loop_
_entity_poly.entity_id
_entity_poly.type
_entity_poly.pdbx_seq_one_letter_code
_entity_poly.pdbx_strand_id
1 'polypeptide(L)'
;MKVISCASYHGTGSSAITDFLGEFDNICSMTNYEFRFVQDPDGISDLEYNLVENHNRHNSGHALKRFKRLTDFNAGTKFNKRYEPFFDNQYKKISYKYIDRLTDFTFKGYWFYDLYDKGTFYYYLTRLPEKIMSKLHGSPEDVVFTNPLPNEIT
;
A
#
# COMPACT_ATOMS: atom_id res chain seq x y z
N MET A 1 19.63 -7.21 -13.05
CA MET A 1 19.80 -5.88 -12.47
C MET A 1 20.73 -6.01 -11.27
N LYS A 2 21.73 -5.14 -11.15
CA LYS A 2 22.58 -5.07 -9.95
C LYS A 2 22.09 -3.91 -9.09
N VAL A 3 21.98 -4.12 -7.79
CA VAL A 3 21.57 -3.09 -6.83
C VAL A 3 22.79 -2.74 -5.98
N ILE A 4 23.05 -1.44 -5.85
CA ILE A 4 24.10 -0.90 -4.98
C ILE A 4 23.39 -0.17 -3.85
N SER A 5 23.68 -0.52 -2.61
CA SER A 5 23.14 0.14 -1.42
C SER A 5 24.24 0.91 -0.71
N CYS A 6 24.03 2.21 -0.50
CA CYS A 6 24.92 3.07 0.27
C CYS A 6 24.37 3.18 1.71
N ALA A 7 24.61 2.14 2.51
CA ALA A 7 24.18 2.11 3.90
C ALA A 7 25.17 2.88 4.80
N SER A 8 24.67 3.81 5.58
CA SER A 8 25.47 4.56 6.56
C SER A 8 24.62 5.12 7.69
N TYR A 9 25.29 5.61 8.75
CA TYR A 9 24.60 6.35 9.80
C TYR A 9 24.20 7.77 9.32
N HIS A 10 23.17 8.33 9.91
CA HIS A 10 22.71 9.67 9.60
C HIS A 10 23.87 10.69 9.73
N GLY A 11 24.05 11.54 8.71
CA GLY A 11 25.06 12.58 8.70
C GLY A 11 26.49 12.14 8.34
N THR A 12 26.72 10.89 7.90
CA THR A 12 28.06 10.38 7.56
C THR A 12 28.43 10.47 6.07
N GLY A 13 27.63 11.16 5.26
CA GLY A 13 27.97 11.47 3.87
C GLY A 13 27.54 10.43 2.82
N SER A 14 26.63 9.52 3.16
CA SER A 14 26.08 8.56 2.17
C SER A 14 25.39 9.23 0.98
N SER A 15 24.75 10.36 1.21
CA SER A 15 24.13 11.15 0.14
C SER A 15 25.18 11.63 -0.90
N ALA A 16 26.35 12.08 -0.45
CA ALA A 16 27.41 12.49 -1.37
C ALA A 16 27.90 11.35 -2.27
N ILE A 17 27.96 10.11 -1.72
CA ILE A 17 28.29 8.91 -2.52
C ILE A 17 27.17 8.59 -3.51
N THR A 18 25.91 8.73 -3.08
CA THR A 18 24.75 8.48 -3.94
C THR A 18 24.69 9.50 -5.07
N ASP A 19 24.96 10.77 -4.77
CA ASP A 19 25.03 11.85 -5.77
C ASP A 19 26.17 11.58 -6.77
N PHE A 20 27.34 11.24 -6.25
CA PHE A 20 28.48 10.87 -7.10
C PHE A 20 28.19 9.67 -8.02
N LEU A 21 27.52 8.64 -7.51
CA LEU A 21 27.09 7.50 -8.33
C LEU A 21 26.05 7.91 -9.38
N GLY A 22 25.25 8.90 -9.11
CA GLY A 22 24.25 9.44 -10.04
C GLY A 22 24.84 10.16 -11.25
N GLU A 23 26.13 10.54 -11.23
CA GLU A 23 26.84 11.15 -12.35
C GLU A 23 27.20 10.14 -13.47
N PHE A 24 27.02 8.84 -13.22
CA PHE A 24 27.31 7.82 -14.21
C PHE A 24 26.06 7.45 -15.03
N ASP A 25 26.13 7.51 -16.34
CA ASP A 25 25.02 7.23 -17.26
C ASP A 25 24.41 5.84 -17.13
N ASN A 26 25.17 4.88 -16.62
CA ASN A 26 24.74 3.50 -16.43
C ASN A 26 24.22 3.18 -15.03
N ILE A 27 24.12 4.19 -14.16
CA ILE A 27 23.59 4.07 -12.79
C ILE A 27 22.32 4.91 -12.66
N CYS A 28 21.23 4.26 -12.28
CA CYS A 28 20.00 4.96 -11.92
C CYS A 28 20.04 5.26 -10.42
N SER A 29 20.13 6.54 -10.06
CA SER A 29 20.11 7.01 -8.67
C SER A 29 18.88 7.86 -8.41
N MET A 30 18.34 7.77 -7.21
CA MET A 30 17.22 8.60 -6.73
C MET A 30 17.75 9.80 -5.92
N THR A 31 18.61 10.62 -6.53
CA THR A 31 19.42 11.67 -5.89
C THR A 31 18.68 12.53 -4.85
N ASN A 32 17.44 12.90 -5.11
CA ASN A 32 16.64 13.75 -4.22
C ASN A 32 15.67 12.98 -3.33
N TYR A 33 15.60 11.65 -3.47
CA TYR A 33 14.69 10.80 -2.72
C TYR A 33 15.42 9.56 -2.23
N GLU A 34 15.29 9.29 -0.96
CA GLU A 34 15.68 8.02 -0.38
C GLU A 34 14.63 6.96 -0.72
N PHE A 35 15.02 5.85 -1.34
CA PHE A 35 14.10 4.76 -1.64
C PHE A 35 13.88 3.91 -0.40
N ARG A 36 12.94 4.33 0.43
CA ARG A 36 12.64 3.76 1.73
C ARG A 36 11.53 2.70 1.69
N PHE A 37 10.94 2.48 0.54
CA PHE A 37 9.77 1.61 0.36
C PHE A 37 9.96 0.16 0.85
N VAL A 38 11.21 -0.30 0.94
CA VAL A 38 11.53 -1.63 1.46
C VAL A 38 11.36 -1.68 2.98
N GLN A 39 11.86 -0.67 3.70
CA GLN A 39 12.05 -0.65 5.16
C GLN A 39 11.06 0.24 5.92
N ASP A 40 10.35 1.13 5.23
CA ASP A 40 9.36 1.99 5.87
C ASP A 40 8.19 1.14 6.42
N PRO A 41 7.55 1.59 7.50
CA PRO A 41 6.29 1.00 7.94
C PRO A 41 5.31 0.89 6.77
N ASP A 42 4.62 -0.23 6.69
CA ASP A 42 3.72 -0.58 5.59
C ASP A 42 4.44 -0.83 4.24
N GLY A 43 5.78 -0.85 4.22
CA GLY A 43 6.59 -1.19 3.05
C GLY A 43 6.70 -2.70 2.79
N ILE A 44 7.68 -3.07 1.96
CA ILE A 44 7.83 -4.46 1.49
C ILE A 44 8.15 -5.41 2.65
N SER A 45 9.07 -5.03 3.56
CA SER A 45 9.45 -5.87 4.69
C SER A 45 8.32 -6.07 5.70
N ASP A 46 7.53 -5.01 5.94
CA ASP A 46 6.37 -5.10 6.83
C ASP A 46 5.25 -5.93 6.19
N LEU A 47 5.05 -5.79 4.88
CA LEU A 47 4.15 -6.64 4.11
C LEU A 47 4.56 -8.11 4.23
N GLU A 48 5.83 -8.43 3.94
CA GLU A 48 6.36 -9.81 4.04
C GLU A 48 6.15 -10.38 5.43
N TYR A 49 6.51 -9.65 6.48
CA TYR A 49 6.31 -10.08 7.86
C TYR A 49 4.85 -10.46 8.16
N ASN A 50 3.90 -9.62 7.75
CA ASN A 50 2.48 -9.86 8.01
C ASN A 50 1.86 -10.94 7.11
N LEU A 51 2.50 -11.28 5.99
CA LEU A 51 2.04 -12.34 5.10
C LEU A 51 2.64 -13.70 5.42
N VAL A 52 3.85 -13.73 5.99
CA VAL A 52 4.62 -14.97 6.22
C VAL A 52 4.69 -15.28 7.70
N GLU A 53 5.29 -14.38 8.50
CA GLU A 53 5.60 -14.65 9.90
C GLU A 53 4.38 -14.46 10.83
N ASN A 54 3.61 -13.41 10.62
CA ASN A 54 2.46 -13.05 11.43
C ASN A 54 1.15 -13.17 10.62
N HIS A 55 1.09 -14.22 9.82
CA HIS A 55 -0.03 -14.48 8.95
C HIS A 55 -1.30 -14.81 9.74
N ASN A 56 -2.33 -14.05 9.50
CA ASN A 56 -3.71 -14.42 9.77
C ASN A 56 -4.64 -13.64 8.85
N ARG A 57 -5.87 -14.12 8.71
CA ARG A 57 -6.86 -13.53 7.79
C ARG A 57 -6.99 -12.00 7.89
N HIS A 58 -6.90 -11.46 9.09
CA HIS A 58 -7.08 -10.03 9.31
C HIS A 58 -5.79 -9.25 9.06
N ASN A 59 -4.66 -9.72 9.58
CA ASN A 59 -3.37 -9.04 9.43
C ASN A 59 -2.94 -8.97 7.97
N SER A 60 -3.10 -10.05 7.23
CA SER A 60 -2.73 -10.12 5.82
C SER A 60 -3.50 -9.11 4.97
N GLY A 61 -4.83 -9.08 5.10
CA GLY A 61 -5.67 -8.12 4.39
C GLY A 61 -5.37 -6.66 4.77
N HIS A 62 -5.11 -6.40 6.07
CA HIS A 62 -4.70 -5.07 6.52
C HIS A 62 -3.33 -4.66 5.99
N ALA A 63 -2.36 -5.58 5.96
CA ALA A 63 -1.03 -5.30 5.43
C ALA A 63 -1.09 -4.91 3.95
N LEU A 64 -1.87 -5.64 3.15
CA LEU A 64 -2.11 -5.28 1.74
C LEU A 64 -2.72 -3.89 1.57
N LYS A 65 -3.70 -3.55 2.41
CA LYS A 65 -4.36 -2.25 2.37
C LYS A 65 -3.40 -1.12 2.73
N ARG A 66 -2.59 -1.29 3.78
CA ARG A 66 -1.58 -0.32 4.20
C ARG A 66 -0.50 -0.17 3.14
N PHE A 67 -0.02 -1.28 2.57
CA PHE A 67 0.93 -1.25 1.46
C PHE A 67 0.40 -0.49 0.24
N LYS A 68 -0.88 -0.67 -0.13
CA LYS A 68 -1.51 0.13 -1.19
C LYS A 68 -1.57 1.61 -0.85
N ARG A 69 -1.87 1.97 0.40
CA ARG A 69 -1.85 3.37 0.86
C ARG A 69 -0.46 3.99 0.76
N LEU A 70 0.57 3.27 1.20
CA LEU A 70 1.95 3.73 1.09
C LEU A 70 2.36 3.87 -0.37
N THR A 71 1.98 2.91 -1.22
CA THR A 71 2.20 2.98 -2.67
C THR A 71 1.56 4.24 -3.26
N ASP A 72 0.30 4.52 -2.94
CA ASP A 72 -0.40 5.71 -3.44
C ASP A 72 0.24 7.00 -2.94
N PHE A 73 0.65 7.06 -1.69
CA PHE A 73 1.36 8.18 -1.11
C PHE A 73 2.70 8.43 -1.80
N ASN A 74 3.47 7.38 -2.06
CA ASN A 74 4.78 7.45 -2.72
C ASN A 74 4.66 7.71 -4.23
N ALA A 75 3.60 7.27 -4.88
CA ALA A 75 3.32 7.66 -6.26
C ALA A 75 3.06 9.17 -6.36
N GLY A 76 2.39 9.72 -5.35
CA GLY A 76 2.05 11.13 -5.28
C GLY A 76 0.78 11.47 -6.08
N THR A 77 0.66 12.74 -6.43
CA THR A 77 -0.47 13.29 -7.19
C THR A 77 -0.05 13.66 -8.61
N LYS A 78 -1.01 14.03 -9.45
CA LYS A 78 -0.72 14.55 -10.80
C LYS A 78 0.24 15.77 -10.79
N PHE A 79 0.20 16.57 -9.74
CA PHE A 79 0.98 17.80 -9.60
C PHE A 79 2.27 17.60 -8.79
N ASN A 80 2.34 16.60 -7.93
CA ASN A 80 3.50 16.34 -7.08
C ASN A 80 3.79 14.84 -7.11
N LYS A 81 4.53 14.43 -8.13
CA LYS A 81 5.00 13.05 -8.29
C LYS A 81 6.23 12.83 -7.42
N ARG A 82 6.30 11.70 -6.73
CA ARG A 82 7.43 11.34 -5.86
C ARG A 82 8.30 10.27 -6.51
N TYR A 83 7.88 9.00 -6.42
CA TYR A 83 8.65 7.89 -7.01
C TYR A 83 8.34 7.63 -8.48
N GLU A 84 7.19 8.07 -8.99
CA GLU A 84 6.78 7.83 -10.37
C GLU A 84 7.86 8.21 -11.42
N PRO A 85 8.56 9.38 -11.32
CA PRO A 85 9.57 9.78 -12.31
C PRO A 85 10.75 8.79 -12.39
N PHE A 86 11.12 8.16 -11.28
CA PHE A 86 12.24 7.21 -11.22
C PHE A 86 11.91 5.83 -11.80
N PHE A 87 10.64 5.58 -12.09
CA PHE A 87 10.13 4.31 -12.62
C PHE A 87 9.36 4.50 -13.93
N ASP A 88 9.72 5.46 -14.74
CA ASP A 88 9.03 5.78 -16.02
C ASP A 88 7.51 5.97 -15.85
N ASN A 89 7.08 6.56 -14.75
CA ASN A 89 5.69 6.72 -14.34
C ASN A 89 4.92 5.38 -14.23
N GLN A 90 5.59 4.30 -13.85
CA GLN A 90 5.00 2.99 -13.66
C GLN A 90 5.08 2.46 -12.22
N TYR A 91 5.62 3.23 -11.28
CA TYR A 91 5.80 2.81 -9.89
C TYR A 91 4.50 2.23 -9.29
N LYS A 92 3.42 2.99 -9.33
CA LYS A 92 2.12 2.55 -8.82
C LYS A 92 1.63 1.28 -9.53
N LYS A 93 1.70 1.25 -10.85
CA LYS A 93 1.26 0.10 -11.66
C LYS A 93 2.06 -1.16 -11.33
N ILE A 94 3.37 -1.05 -11.17
CA ILE A 94 4.26 -2.17 -10.82
C ILE A 94 3.92 -2.69 -9.42
N SER A 95 3.75 -1.79 -8.44
CA SER A 95 3.42 -2.16 -7.07
C SER A 95 2.05 -2.85 -6.97
N TYR A 96 1.04 -2.36 -7.69
CA TYR A 96 -0.28 -3.00 -7.73
C TYR A 96 -0.23 -4.37 -8.41
N LYS A 97 0.52 -4.50 -9.52
CA LYS A 97 0.73 -5.79 -10.17
C LYS A 97 1.46 -6.79 -9.26
N TYR A 98 2.35 -6.31 -8.39
CA TYR A 98 2.98 -7.14 -7.39
C TYR A 98 1.93 -7.70 -6.40
N ILE A 99 1.04 -6.86 -5.90
CA ILE A 99 -0.06 -7.30 -5.03
C ILE A 99 -0.96 -8.31 -5.74
N ASP A 100 -1.33 -8.06 -6.99
CA ASP A 100 -2.18 -8.98 -7.77
C ASP A 100 -1.55 -10.37 -7.95
N ARG A 101 -0.22 -10.47 -7.87
CA ARG A 101 0.49 -11.76 -7.89
C ARG A 101 0.51 -12.47 -6.53
N LEU A 102 0.33 -11.71 -5.45
CA LEU A 102 0.27 -12.24 -4.09
C LEU A 102 -1.15 -12.67 -3.67
N THR A 103 -2.14 -12.38 -4.50
CA THR A 103 -3.55 -12.58 -4.15
C THR A 103 -4.25 -13.43 -5.21
N ASP A 104 -4.94 -14.48 -4.78
CA ASP A 104 -5.64 -15.39 -5.70
C ASP A 104 -7.04 -14.91 -6.06
N PHE A 105 -7.71 -14.19 -5.16
CA PHE A 105 -9.06 -13.71 -5.40
C PHE A 105 -9.31 -12.34 -4.78
N THR A 106 -10.30 -11.65 -5.30
CA THR A 106 -10.80 -10.39 -4.75
C THR A 106 -12.08 -10.64 -3.99
N PHE A 107 -12.07 -10.30 -2.71
CA PHE A 107 -13.27 -10.31 -1.87
C PHE A 107 -13.71 -8.88 -1.59
N LYS A 108 -14.93 -8.56 -1.92
CA LYS A 108 -15.53 -7.26 -1.64
C LYS A 108 -16.50 -7.40 -0.47
N GLY A 109 -16.18 -6.77 0.64
CA GLY A 109 -17.03 -6.87 1.79
C GLY A 109 -16.78 -5.75 2.79
N TYR A 110 -17.78 -5.42 3.63
CA TYR A 110 -17.59 -4.48 4.73
C TYR A 110 -16.95 -5.18 5.91
N TRP A 111 -15.87 -4.59 6.38
CA TRP A 111 -15.19 -5.06 7.57
C TRP A 111 -15.40 -4.06 8.71
N PHE A 112 -15.55 -4.57 9.93
CA PHE A 112 -15.73 -3.71 11.11
C PHE A 112 -14.61 -2.67 11.27
N TYR A 113 -13.39 -3.00 10.85
CA TYR A 113 -12.25 -2.10 10.85
C TYR A 113 -12.35 -0.91 9.89
N ASP A 114 -13.33 -0.84 9.02
CA ASP A 114 -13.55 0.33 8.19
C ASP A 114 -13.92 1.57 9.01
N LEU A 115 -14.54 1.38 10.16
CA LEU A 115 -14.78 2.44 11.12
C LEU A 115 -13.46 3.04 11.61
N TYR A 116 -12.49 2.18 11.92
CA TYR A 116 -11.16 2.58 12.39
C TYR A 116 -10.34 3.24 11.28
N ASP A 117 -10.34 2.64 10.10
CA ASP A 117 -9.49 3.07 8.97
C ASP A 117 -9.96 4.34 8.27
N LYS A 118 -11.27 4.48 8.10
CA LYS A 118 -11.88 5.55 7.30
C LYS A 118 -12.57 6.61 8.14
N GLY A 119 -12.66 6.35 9.44
CA GLY A 119 -13.30 7.21 10.41
C GLY A 119 -14.83 7.11 10.41
N THR A 120 -15.39 7.60 11.51
CA THR A 120 -16.81 7.46 11.85
C THR A 120 -17.73 8.04 10.79
N PHE A 121 -17.37 9.20 10.23
CA PHE A 121 -18.23 9.89 9.24
C PHE A 121 -18.37 9.05 7.96
N TYR A 122 -17.28 8.57 7.41
CA TYR A 122 -17.30 7.74 6.20
C TYR A 122 -18.03 6.42 6.42
N TYR A 123 -17.83 5.80 7.58
CA TYR A 123 -18.52 4.58 7.96
C TYR A 123 -20.03 4.74 7.98
N TYR A 124 -20.53 5.80 8.62
CA TYR A 124 -21.97 6.06 8.67
C TYR A 124 -22.54 6.47 7.31
N LEU A 125 -21.80 7.22 6.52
CA LEU A 125 -22.23 7.60 5.17
C LEU A 125 -22.43 6.37 4.27
N THR A 126 -21.52 5.40 4.34
CA THR A 126 -21.63 4.17 3.55
C THR A 126 -22.67 3.19 4.08
N ARG A 127 -22.94 3.22 5.39
CA ARG A 127 -23.95 2.37 6.05
C ARG A 127 -25.38 2.93 6.02
N LEU A 128 -25.54 4.23 5.77
CA LEU A 128 -26.85 4.87 5.76
C LEU A 128 -27.78 4.27 4.70
N PRO A 129 -27.36 4.08 3.44
CA PRO A 129 -28.19 3.45 2.41
C PRO A 129 -28.62 2.02 2.80
N GLU A 130 -27.72 1.23 3.38
CA GLU A 130 -28.01 -0.15 3.81
C GLU A 130 -29.04 -0.19 4.94
N LYS A 131 -28.91 0.69 5.92
CA LYS A 131 -29.88 0.81 7.01
C LYS A 131 -31.28 1.22 6.51
N ILE A 132 -31.33 2.06 5.50
CA ILE A 132 -32.59 2.46 4.88
C ILE A 132 -33.19 1.28 4.09
N MET A 133 -32.36 0.59 3.30
CA MET A 133 -32.78 -0.57 2.52
C MET A 133 -33.24 -1.73 3.42
N SER A 134 -32.53 -2.03 4.51
CA SER A 134 -32.91 -3.10 5.44
C SER A 134 -34.22 -2.81 6.16
N LYS A 135 -34.52 -1.55 6.45
CA LYS A 135 -35.82 -1.16 7.00
C LYS A 135 -36.98 -1.30 6.00
N LEU A 136 -36.69 -1.15 4.71
CA LEU A 136 -37.70 -1.26 3.65
C LEU A 136 -37.96 -2.70 3.21
N HIS A 137 -36.98 -3.59 3.32
CA HIS A 137 -37.03 -4.98 2.82
C HIS A 137 -37.04 -6.07 3.91
N GLY A 138 -37.02 -5.71 5.19
CA GLY A 138 -37.48 -6.58 6.28
C GLY A 138 -36.59 -7.76 6.67
N SER A 139 -35.28 -7.81 6.34
CA SER A 139 -34.39 -8.83 6.91
C SER A 139 -32.99 -8.31 7.20
N PRO A 140 -32.52 -8.41 8.46
CA PRO A 140 -31.14 -8.09 8.83
C PRO A 140 -30.13 -9.18 8.47
N GLU A 141 -30.58 -10.38 8.09
CA GLU A 141 -29.73 -11.54 7.88
C GLU A 141 -29.06 -11.61 6.51
N ASP A 142 -29.58 -10.84 5.54
CA ASP A 142 -29.05 -10.79 4.17
C ASP A 142 -28.07 -9.64 3.93
N VAL A 143 -27.57 -8.97 4.96
CA VAL A 143 -26.50 -8.00 4.82
C VAL A 143 -25.22 -8.76 4.56
N VAL A 144 -24.93 -8.99 3.30
CA VAL A 144 -23.63 -9.49 2.85
C VAL A 144 -22.59 -8.49 3.33
N PHE A 145 -21.83 -8.87 4.33
CA PHE A 145 -20.69 -8.11 4.81
C PHE A 145 -19.64 -8.05 3.70
N THR A 146 -19.70 -6.98 2.93
CA THR A 146 -18.76 -6.78 1.86
C THR A 146 -17.49 -6.10 2.41
N ASN A 147 -16.34 -6.76 2.37
CA ASN A 147 -15.07 -6.21 2.85
C ASN A 147 -14.48 -5.23 1.81
N PRO A 148 -14.18 -3.98 2.16
CA PRO A 148 -13.50 -3.06 1.25
C PRO A 148 -12.04 -3.41 0.99
N LEU A 149 -11.48 -4.42 1.65
CA LEU A 149 -10.18 -4.96 1.27
C LEU A 149 -10.32 -5.61 -0.10
N PRO A 150 -9.58 -5.14 -1.10
CA PRO A 150 -9.80 -5.60 -2.47
C PRO A 150 -9.39 -7.05 -2.69
N ASN A 151 -8.42 -7.55 -1.94
CA ASN A 151 -7.84 -8.86 -2.13
C ASN A 151 -7.53 -9.52 -0.80
N GLU A 152 -7.75 -10.83 -0.68
CA GLU A 152 -7.20 -11.68 0.36
C GLU A 152 -6.08 -12.55 -0.22
N ILE A 153 -5.08 -12.83 0.60
CA ILE A 153 -4.05 -13.83 0.28
C ILE A 153 -4.57 -15.19 0.68
N THR A 154 -4.44 -16.12 -0.20
CA THR A 154 -4.67 -17.53 0.04
C THR A 154 -3.39 -18.23 0.46
#